data_20b72a9df371ec447e5f2e60a549b907
#
_entry.id   20b72a9df371ec447e5f2e60a549b907
#
_cell.length_a   1.000
_cell.length_b   1.000
_cell.length_c   1.000
_cell.angle_alpha   90.00
_cell.angle_beta   90.00
_cell.angle_gamma   90.00
#
_symmetry.space_group_name_H-M   'P 1'
#
loop_
_entity.id
_entity.type
_entity.pdbx_description
1 polymer ?
#
loop_
_entity_poly.entity_id
_entity_poly.type
_entity_poly.pdbx_seq_one_letter_code
_entity_poly.pdbx_strand_id
1 'polypeptide(L)'
;MKMKPVFIAFSTQKGGVGKTTFTVLAASYLHYVCGYNVLVVDCDYPQFSINEMGKRDAKGLETNSSLQELAIAQFSRLQKPTYNILCTTSDEAIGVVQDYLEQNESETDFVFFDLPGTIIRGVSSTRLPAWTTSSRLSLPTVFPWKAR
;
A
#
# COMPACT_ATOMS: atom_id res chain seq x y z
N MET A 1 -3.95 -1.43 -23.69
CA MET A 1 -4.21 -2.62 -22.84
C MET A 1 -3.98 -2.19 -21.40
N LYS A 2 -5.04 -2.14 -20.59
CA LYS A 2 -4.94 -1.70 -19.18
C LYS A 2 -4.14 -2.77 -18.42
N MET A 3 -2.99 -2.41 -17.87
CA MET A 3 -2.20 -3.36 -17.06
C MET A 3 -2.95 -3.65 -15.76
N LYS A 4 -2.97 -4.91 -15.35
CA LYS A 4 -3.55 -5.29 -14.06
C LYS A 4 -2.61 -4.84 -12.95
N PRO A 5 -3.13 -4.28 -11.84
CA PRO A 5 -2.29 -3.88 -10.72
C PRO A 5 -1.54 -5.08 -10.11
N VAL A 6 -0.36 -4.80 -9.59
CA VAL A 6 0.44 -5.78 -8.83
C VAL A 6 -0.01 -5.75 -7.37
N PHE A 7 -0.42 -6.91 -6.84
CA PHE A 7 -0.82 -7.07 -5.45
C PHE A 7 0.37 -7.49 -4.59
N ILE A 8 0.63 -6.77 -3.49
CA ILE A 8 1.77 -6.98 -2.60
C ILE A 8 1.27 -7.08 -1.16
N ALA A 9 1.71 -8.12 -0.45
CA ALA A 9 1.49 -8.27 0.99
C ALA A 9 2.79 -8.71 1.67
N PHE A 10 3.12 -8.08 2.80
CA PHE A 10 4.23 -8.54 3.64
C PHE A 10 3.70 -9.52 4.68
N SER A 11 4.20 -10.73 4.64
CA SER A 11 3.80 -11.79 5.57
C SER A 11 4.97 -12.25 6.42
N THR A 12 4.75 -12.37 7.72
CA THR A 12 5.72 -12.95 8.64
C THR A 12 5.00 -13.76 9.71
N GLN A 13 5.61 -14.85 10.17
CA GLN A 13 5.06 -15.69 11.25
C GLN A 13 5.19 -15.04 12.63
N LYS A 14 6.01 -14.00 12.77
CA LYS A 14 6.30 -13.33 14.04
C LYS A 14 5.65 -11.95 14.07
N GLY A 15 4.89 -11.65 15.12
CA GLY A 15 4.36 -10.31 15.35
C GLY A 15 5.45 -9.28 15.63
N GLY A 16 5.18 -8.01 15.34
CA GLY A 16 6.09 -6.90 15.68
C GLY A 16 7.34 -6.76 14.80
N VAL A 17 7.44 -7.45 13.69
CA VAL A 17 8.62 -7.41 12.80
C VAL A 17 8.59 -6.27 11.77
N GLY A 18 7.68 -5.31 11.92
CA GLY A 18 7.66 -4.10 11.07
C GLY A 18 6.94 -4.26 9.73
N LYS A 19 5.99 -5.21 9.57
CA LYS A 19 5.20 -5.36 8.33
C LYS A 19 4.55 -4.05 7.90
N THR A 20 3.79 -3.42 8.79
CA THR A 20 3.15 -2.12 8.59
C THR A 20 4.17 -1.05 8.17
N THR A 21 5.32 -1.00 8.84
CA THR A 21 6.40 -0.07 8.48
C THR A 21 6.92 -0.32 7.06
N PHE A 22 7.15 -1.60 6.69
CA PHE A 22 7.58 -1.94 5.33
C PHE A 22 6.51 -1.63 4.29
N THR A 23 5.25 -1.87 4.60
CA THR A 23 4.12 -1.52 3.72
C THR A 23 4.11 -0.02 3.43
N VAL A 24 4.18 0.81 4.48
CA VAL A 24 4.18 2.28 4.34
C VAL A 24 5.41 2.77 3.58
N LEU A 25 6.60 2.27 3.91
CA LEU A 25 7.84 2.69 3.25
C LEU A 25 7.84 2.32 1.76
N ALA A 26 7.46 1.09 1.41
CA ALA A 26 7.42 0.62 0.04
C ALA A 26 6.35 1.36 -0.78
N ALA A 27 5.14 1.51 -0.23
CA ALA A 27 4.05 2.26 -0.85
C ALA A 27 4.45 3.72 -1.10
N SER A 28 5.01 4.38 -0.10
CA SER A 28 5.47 5.76 -0.20
C SER A 28 6.61 5.93 -1.21
N TYR A 29 7.57 5.03 -1.22
CA TYR A 29 8.67 5.07 -2.20
C TYR A 29 8.15 4.93 -3.63
N LEU A 30 7.31 3.93 -3.90
CA LEU A 30 6.75 3.73 -5.23
C LEU A 30 5.86 4.90 -5.65
N HIS A 31 5.05 5.44 -4.73
CA HIS A 31 4.16 6.55 -5.06
C HIS A 31 4.89 7.88 -5.22
N TYR A 32 5.69 8.27 -4.21
CA TYR A 32 6.27 9.61 -4.15
C TYR A 32 7.62 9.73 -4.83
N VAL A 33 8.40 8.66 -4.95
CA VAL A 33 9.71 8.68 -5.59
C VAL A 33 9.65 8.16 -7.02
N CYS A 34 9.03 6.99 -7.23
CA CYS A 34 8.94 6.36 -8.54
C CYS A 34 7.77 6.88 -9.39
N GLY A 35 6.78 7.54 -8.80
CA GLY A 35 5.64 8.14 -9.51
C GLY A 35 4.51 7.18 -9.85
N TYR A 36 4.52 5.96 -9.34
CA TYR A 36 3.44 4.97 -9.55
C TYR A 36 2.15 5.32 -8.81
N ASN A 37 1.02 4.85 -9.30
CA ASN A 37 -0.25 4.95 -8.62
C ASN A 37 -0.42 3.78 -7.66
N VAL A 38 -0.46 4.10 -6.37
CA VAL A 38 -0.48 3.12 -5.29
C VAL A 38 -1.80 3.20 -4.54
N LEU A 39 -2.32 2.04 -4.17
CA LEU A 39 -3.42 1.85 -3.23
C LEU A 39 -2.89 1.06 -2.03
N VAL A 40 -3.26 1.47 -0.82
CA VAL A 40 -2.95 0.73 0.41
C VAL A 40 -4.25 0.23 1.03
N VAL A 41 -4.25 -1.02 1.47
CA VAL A 41 -5.38 -1.66 2.14
C VAL A 41 -4.93 -2.04 3.55
N ASP A 42 -5.44 -1.32 4.52
CA ASP A 42 -5.17 -1.52 5.94
C ASP A 42 -6.18 -2.54 6.49
N CYS A 43 -5.71 -3.77 6.71
CA CYS A 43 -6.54 -4.88 7.18
C CYS A 43 -6.34 -5.16 8.68
N ASP A 44 -5.60 -4.33 9.41
CA ASP A 44 -5.32 -4.52 10.84
C ASP A 44 -6.47 -4.03 11.71
N TYR A 45 -7.67 -4.57 11.47
CA TYR A 45 -8.87 -4.27 12.25
C TYR A 45 -8.72 -4.73 13.71
N PRO A 46 -9.15 -3.96 14.71
CA PRO A 46 -9.81 -2.64 14.59
C PRO A 46 -8.84 -1.44 14.64
N GLN A 47 -7.54 -1.66 14.67
CA GLN A 47 -6.54 -0.62 14.94
C GLN A 47 -6.28 0.29 13.74
N PHE A 48 -6.31 -0.25 12.52
CA PHE A 48 -6.06 0.49 11.29
C PHE A 48 -4.84 1.42 11.37
N SER A 49 -3.69 0.82 11.67
CA SER A 49 -2.46 1.53 12.04
C SER A 49 -1.97 2.49 10.94
N ILE A 50 -2.11 2.11 9.66
CA ILE A 50 -1.69 2.97 8.53
C ILE A 50 -2.63 4.15 8.38
N ASN A 51 -3.94 3.93 8.51
CA ASN A 51 -4.93 5.00 8.45
C ASN A 51 -4.75 6.02 9.58
N GLU A 52 -4.47 5.56 10.79
CA GLU A 52 -4.18 6.44 11.93
C GLU A 52 -2.86 7.23 11.75
N MET A 53 -1.83 6.62 11.13
CA MET A 53 -0.63 7.36 10.73
C MET A 53 -0.96 8.46 9.73
N GLY A 54 -1.76 8.17 8.70
CA GLY A 54 -2.18 9.17 7.71
C GLY A 54 -2.94 10.34 8.31
N LYS A 55 -3.87 10.08 9.24
CA LYS A 55 -4.59 11.14 9.97
C LYS A 55 -3.68 12.01 10.81
N ARG A 56 -2.72 11.39 11.51
CA ARG A 56 -1.72 12.12 12.31
C ARG A 56 -0.85 13.01 11.42
N ASP A 57 -0.41 12.52 10.28
CA ASP A 57 0.43 13.27 9.36
C ASP A 57 -0.35 14.44 8.73
N ALA A 58 -1.61 14.23 8.36
CA ALA A 58 -2.50 15.29 7.90
C ALA A 58 -2.67 16.39 8.94
N LYS A 59 -2.89 16.03 10.22
CA LYS A 59 -2.96 17.00 11.32
C LYS A 59 -1.62 17.72 11.54
N GLY A 60 -0.49 17.03 11.33
CA GLY A 60 0.84 17.65 11.40
C GLY A 60 1.01 18.74 10.33
N LEU A 61 0.47 18.53 9.12
CA LEU A 61 0.50 19.53 8.05
C LEU A 61 -0.32 20.79 8.40
N GLU A 62 -1.39 20.67 9.17
CA GLU A 62 -2.20 21.84 9.58
C GLU A 62 -1.45 22.80 10.52
N THR A 63 -0.49 22.29 11.27
CA THR A 63 0.17 23.01 12.36
C THR A 63 1.65 23.32 12.12
N ASN A 64 2.26 22.75 11.09
CA ASN A 64 3.69 22.87 10.82
C ASN A 64 3.97 23.40 9.41
N SER A 65 4.40 24.68 9.35
CA SER A 65 4.67 25.36 8.07
C SER A 65 5.78 24.69 7.23
N SER A 66 6.82 24.16 7.88
CA SER A 66 7.90 23.47 7.16
C SER A 66 7.43 22.17 6.51
N LEU A 67 6.52 21.44 7.18
CA LEU A 67 5.90 20.25 6.58
C LEU A 67 4.96 20.64 5.44
N GLN A 68 4.23 21.74 5.54
CA GLN A 68 3.39 22.28 4.47
C GLN A 68 4.21 22.59 3.22
N GLU A 69 5.33 23.30 3.38
CA GLU A 69 6.23 23.63 2.27
C GLU A 69 6.75 22.38 1.54
N LEU A 70 7.16 21.37 2.32
CA LEU A 70 7.62 20.09 1.77
C LEU A 70 6.50 19.35 1.02
N ALA A 71 5.29 19.34 1.57
CA ALA A 71 4.12 18.71 0.94
C ALA A 71 3.73 19.43 -0.36
N ILE A 72 3.76 20.77 -0.37
CA ILE A 72 3.49 21.57 -1.57
C ILE A 72 4.56 21.29 -2.65
N ALA A 73 5.83 21.26 -2.28
CA ALA A 73 6.91 20.95 -3.20
C ALA A 73 6.78 19.55 -3.80
N GLN A 74 6.40 18.57 -2.98
CA GLN A 74 6.15 17.20 -3.43
C GLN A 74 4.96 17.11 -4.37
N PHE A 75 3.83 17.74 -4.02
CA PHE A 75 2.65 17.80 -4.89
C PHE A 75 2.95 18.48 -6.22
N SER A 76 3.68 19.61 -6.20
CA SER A 76 4.07 20.34 -7.41
C SER A 76 4.95 19.49 -8.32
N ARG A 77 5.81 18.64 -7.77
CA ARG A 77 6.67 17.73 -8.52
C ARG A 77 5.91 16.56 -9.13
N LEU A 78 4.96 15.97 -8.38
CA LEU A 78 4.25 14.76 -8.76
C LEU A 78 2.97 15.02 -9.57
N GLN A 79 2.36 16.18 -9.36
CA GLN A 79 1.06 16.58 -9.95
C GLN A 79 -0.08 15.57 -9.67
N LYS A 80 0.01 14.89 -8.52
CA LYS A 80 -1.00 13.93 -8.07
C LYS A 80 -1.16 13.96 -6.55
N PRO A 81 -2.34 13.58 -6.03
CA PRO A 81 -2.61 13.55 -4.59
C PRO A 81 -1.82 12.43 -3.89
N THR A 82 -1.95 12.36 -2.59
CA THR A 82 -1.49 11.20 -1.80
C THR A 82 -2.20 9.93 -2.23
N TYR A 83 -1.55 8.77 -2.03
CA TYR A 83 -2.20 7.49 -2.28
C TYR A 83 -3.38 7.27 -1.32
N ASN A 84 -4.38 6.54 -1.78
CA ASN A 84 -5.57 6.21 -0.99
C ASN A 84 -5.27 5.05 -0.02
N ILE A 85 -5.92 5.10 1.15
CA ILE A 85 -5.88 4.06 2.17
C ILE A 85 -7.31 3.56 2.37
N LEU A 86 -7.56 2.28 2.07
CA LEU A 86 -8.82 1.61 2.37
C LEU A 86 -8.69 0.82 3.66
N CYS A 87 -9.69 0.92 4.53
CA CYS A 87 -9.75 0.19 5.80
C CYS A 87 -10.81 -0.91 5.69
N THR A 88 -10.41 -2.16 5.93
CA THR A 88 -11.32 -3.30 5.84
C THR A 88 -10.80 -4.47 6.69
N THR A 89 -11.53 -5.57 6.70
CA THR A 89 -11.03 -6.82 7.26
C THR A 89 -10.27 -7.62 6.20
N SER A 90 -9.43 -8.56 6.63
CA SER A 90 -8.68 -9.39 5.71
C SER A 90 -9.56 -10.24 4.80
N ASP A 91 -10.73 -10.66 5.29
CA ASP A 91 -11.67 -11.51 4.54
C ASP A 91 -12.38 -10.72 3.42
N GLU A 92 -12.60 -9.42 3.61
CA GLU A 92 -13.30 -8.55 2.68
C GLU A 92 -12.35 -7.80 1.73
N ALA A 93 -11.05 -7.81 2.02
CA ALA A 93 -10.06 -6.94 1.37
C ALA A 93 -10.06 -7.04 -0.15
N ILE A 94 -10.20 -8.25 -0.71
CA ILE A 94 -10.20 -8.45 -2.17
C ILE A 94 -11.45 -7.86 -2.81
N GLY A 95 -12.63 -8.07 -2.20
CA GLY A 95 -13.89 -7.50 -2.70
C GLY A 95 -13.84 -5.97 -2.70
N VAL A 96 -13.42 -5.38 -1.59
CA VAL A 96 -13.27 -3.91 -1.46
C VAL A 96 -12.30 -3.34 -2.49
N VAL A 97 -11.18 -4.02 -2.77
CA VAL A 97 -10.24 -3.58 -3.81
C VAL A 97 -10.85 -3.69 -5.20
N GLN A 98 -11.57 -4.78 -5.50
CA GLN A 98 -12.23 -4.94 -6.80
C GLN A 98 -13.25 -3.84 -7.03
N ASP A 99 -14.12 -3.57 -6.06
CA ASP A 99 -15.11 -2.49 -6.12
C ASP A 99 -14.43 -1.13 -6.31
N TYR A 100 -13.32 -0.88 -5.60
CA TYR A 100 -12.55 0.35 -5.74
C TYR A 100 -11.98 0.51 -7.15
N LEU A 101 -11.37 -0.54 -7.71
CA LEU A 101 -10.76 -0.51 -9.04
C LEU A 101 -11.81 -0.38 -10.16
N GLU A 102 -13.02 -0.90 -9.95
CA GLU A 102 -14.13 -0.76 -10.89
C GLU A 102 -14.73 0.66 -10.87
N GLN A 103 -14.85 1.25 -9.68
CA GLN A 103 -15.42 2.60 -9.51
C GLN A 103 -14.45 3.73 -9.86
N ASN A 104 -13.15 3.47 -9.72
CA ASN A 104 -12.12 4.44 -10.03
C ASN A 104 -11.46 4.06 -11.34
N GLU A 105 -11.72 4.83 -12.39
CA GLU A 105 -11.07 4.66 -13.70
C GLU A 105 -9.55 4.92 -13.66
N SER A 106 -9.03 5.38 -12.50
CA SER A 106 -7.62 5.66 -12.31
C SER A 106 -6.80 4.38 -12.41
N GLU A 107 -5.76 4.43 -13.21
CA GLU A 107 -4.78 3.34 -13.33
C GLU A 107 -4.05 3.16 -11.99
N THR A 108 -4.35 2.08 -11.27
CA THR A 108 -3.60 1.66 -10.09
C THR A 108 -2.53 0.68 -10.53
N ASP A 109 -1.27 0.99 -10.21
CA ASP A 109 -0.14 0.14 -10.57
C ASP A 109 0.15 -0.91 -9.49
N PHE A 110 0.03 -0.52 -8.21
CA PHE A 110 0.32 -1.37 -7.06
C PHE A 110 -0.76 -1.29 -6.00
N VAL A 111 -1.11 -2.43 -5.43
CA VAL A 111 -2.01 -2.55 -4.27
C VAL A 111 -1.25 -3.24 -3.14
N PHE A 112 -1.03 -2.54 -2.05
CA PHE A 112 -0.40 -3.07 -0.85
C PHE A 112 -1.43 -3.48 0.18
N PHE A 113 -1.26 -4.65 0.78
CA PHE A 113 -2.09 -5.14 1.89
C PHE A 113 -1.26 -5.19 3.17
N ASP A 114 -1.71 -4.49 4.20
CA ASP A 114 -1.19 -4.63 5.56
C ASP A 114 -2.07 -5.60 6.34
N LEU A 115 -1.60 -6.84 6.47
CA LEU A 115 -2.33 -7.94 7.08
C LEU A 115 -1.94 -8.10 8.55
N PRO A 116 -2.89 -8.37 9.47
CA PRO A 116 -2.58 -8.64 10.87
C PRO A 116 -1.68 -9.87 11.00
N GLY A 117 -0.79 -9.83 12.01
CA GLY A 117 0.24 -10.86 12.19
C GLY A 117 -0.28 -12.27 12.51
N THR A 118 -1.55 -12.37 12.90
CA THR A 118 -2.18 -13.62 13.37
C THR A 118 -2.85 -14.46 12.29
N ILE A 119 -2.99 -13.95 11.07
CA ILE A 119 -3.74 -14.64 9.97
C ILE A 119 -3.12 -15.98 9.58
N ILE A 120 -1.83 -16.19 9.79
CA ILE A 120 -1.13 -17.41 9.33
C ILE A 120 -1.50 -18.66 10.13
N ARG A 121 -2.15 -18.54 11.30
CA ARG A 121 -2.50 -19.70 12.13
C ARG A 121 -3.88 -20.31 11.90
N GLY A 122 -4.75 -19.69 11.11
CA GLY A 122 -6.15 -20.11 10.99
C GLY A 122 -6.73 -20.21 9.58
N VAL A 123 -6.05 -19.72 8.57
CA VAL A 123 -6.55 -19.82 7.20
C VAL A 123 -6.12 -21.16 6.62
N SER A 124 -7.03 -22.12 6.63
CA SER A 124 -6.94 -23.31 5.78
C SER A 124 -6.54 -22.86 4.37
N SER A 125 -5.51 -23.50 3.81
CA SER A 125 -4.91 -23.21 2.50
C SER A 125 -5.88 -23.19 1.30
N THR A 126 -7.17 -23.40 1.55
CA THR A 126 -8.24 -23.46 0.56
C THR A 126 -8.90 -22.10 0.27
N ARG A 127 -8.56 -21.01 0.95
CA ARG A 127 -9.19 -19.70 0.72
C ARG A 127 -8.25 -18.56 0.39
N LEU A 128 -6.96 -18.82 0.27
CA LEU A 128 -6.07 -17.81 -0.27
C LEU A 128 -6.21 -17.80 -1.80
N PRO A 129 -6.49 -16.65 -2.42
CA PRO A 129 -6.50 -16.55 -3.87
C PRO A 129 -5.19 -17.06 -4.46
N ALA A 130 -5.21 -17.61 -5.66
CA ALA A 130 -4.07 -18.27 -6.32
C ALA A 130 -2.79 -17.39 -6.40
N TRP A 131 -2.89 -16.10 -6.20
CA TRP A 131 -1.75 -15.17 -6.18
C TRP A 131 -0.90 -15.24 -4.90
N THR A 132 -1.41 -15.79 -3.77
CA THR A 132 -0.63 -15.93 -2.52
C THR A 132 0.29 -17.15 -2.52
N THR A 133 0.11 -18.09 -3.43
CA THR A 133 0.89 -19.34 -3.52
C THR A 133 2.02 -19.27 -4.55
N SER A 134 2.14 -18.21 -5.34
CA SER A 134 3.15 -18.05 -6.39
C SER A 134 4.20 -16.99 -6.07
N SER A 135 4.60 -16.83 -4.83
CA SER A 135 5.70 -15.94 -4.50
C SER A 135 7.04 -16.65 -4.40
N ARG A 136 7.53 -17.16 -5.52
CA ARG A 136 8.95 -16.98 -5.77
C ARG A 136 9.11 -15.53 -6.18
N LEU A 137 9.64 -14.71 -5.28
CA LEU A 137 10.22 -13.42 -5.62
C LEU A 137 11.36 -13.68 -6.62
N SER A 138 11.06 -13.76 -7.89
CA SER A 138 12.01 -13.43 -8.92
C SER A 138 12.05 -11.90 -8.93
N LEU A 139 12.97 -11.32 -8.18
CA LEU A 139 13.37 -9.95 -8.37
C LEU A 139 13.69 -9.78 -9.85
N PRO A 140 13.03 -8.88 -10.59
CA PRO A 140 13.49 -8.56 -11.91
C PRO A 140 14.90 -7.99 -11.75
N THR A 141 15.85 -8.67 -12.34
CA THR A 141 17.23 -8.24 -12.47
C THR A 141 17.23 -6.85 -13.07
N VAL A 142 17.68 -5.88 -12.25
CA VAL A 142 18.20 -4.57 -12.66
C VAL A 142 17.22 -3.68 -13.43
N PHE A 143 16.55 -2.78 -12.72
CA PHE A 143 16.09 -1.54 -13.33
C PHE A 143 17.30 -0.74 -13.80
N PRO A 144 17.40 -0.38 -15.09
CA PRO A 144 18.42 0.55 -15.54
C PRO A 144 18.08 1.92 -14.98
N TRP A 145 18.78 2.31 -13.96
CA TRP A 145 18.83 3.65 -13.42
C TRP A 145 19.40 4.59 -14.51
N LYS A 146 18.55 5.30 -15.21
CA LYS A 146 18.96 6.44 -16.04
C LYS A 146 18.89 7.68 -15.17
N ALA A 147 20.05 8.13 -14.68
CA ALA A 147 20.24 9.48 -14.20
C ALA A 147 19.93 10.48 -15.34
N ARG A 148 19.06 11.45 -15.07
CA ARG A 148 19.00 12.73 -15.79
C ARG A 148 19.41 13.82 -14.84
#